data_8aaf2716de51788460533ef6bb637a2e
#
_entry.id   8aaf2716de51788460533ef6bb637a2e
#
_cell.length_a   1.000
_cell.length_b   1.000
_cell.length_c   1.000
_cell.angle_alpha   90.00
_cell.angle_beta   90.00
_cell.angle_gamma   90.00
#
_symmetry.space_group_name_H-M   'P 1'
#
loop_
_entity.id
_entity.type
_entity.pdbx_description
1 polymer ?
#
loop_
_entity_poly.entity_id
_entity_poly.type
_entity_poly.pdbx_seq_one_letter_code
_entity_poly.pdbx_strand_id
1 'polypeptide(L)'
;MNNSVIVSLRDIVVEFDGQRILDGLNLDIHDKEFVTLLGSSGCGKTTTLRLIAGFLEPTSGKVLLKGEDITGVPPYKRPVNTVFQKYALFPHLNVFENVAFGLRLKKMDEETIRRKVRDMLEVVGLKGFERRSIGQMSGGQQQRVAIARSLVNEPEILLLDEPLGALDLKLRKEMQLELKRLQREMNITFIYVTHDQEEALTMSDTVVVMNGGKVQQIGTPEDI
;
A
#
# COMPACT_ATOMS: atom_id res chain seq x y z
N MET A 1 -16.19 -16.42 -4.82
CA MET A 1 -15.00 -15.63 -4.43
C MET A 1 -14.52 -16.22 -3.12
N ASN A 2 -13.21 -16.49 -3.00
CA ASN A 2 -12.65 -17.06 -1.77
C ASN A 2 -12.65 -15.96 -0.71
N ASN A 3 -13.54 -16.02 0.27
CA ASN A 3 -13.76 -14.98 1.27
C ASN A 3 -12.80 -15.14 2.46
N SER A 4 -11.53 -15.51 2.18
CA SER A 4 -10.52 -15.69 3.22
C SER A 4 -9.99 -14.36 3.71
N VAL A 5 -9.92 -14.20 5.03
CA VAL A 5 -9.33 -13.00 5.66
C VAL A 5 -7.82 -13.09 5.57
N ILE A 6 -7.18 -12.06 4.98
CA ILE A 6 -5.73 -11.98 4.87
C ILE A 6 -5.12 -11.19 6.03
N VAL A 7 -5.75 -10.08 6.47
CA VAL A 7 -5.33 -9.29 7.64
C VAL A 7 -6.46 -9.21 8.64
N SER A 8 -6.16 -9.45 9.91
CA SER A 8 -7.07 -9.18 11.02
C SER A 8 -6.41 -8.30 12.05
N LEU A 9 -7.06 -7.21 12.40
CA LEU A 9 -6.73 -6.36 13.53
C LEU A 9 -7.70 -6.69 14.67
N ARG A 10 -7.17 -6.98 15.86
CA ARG A 10 -7.97 -7.39 17.02
C ARG A 10 -7.66 -6.53 18.22
N ASP A 11 -8.68 -5.78 18.66
CA ASP A 11 -8.66 -4.91 19.85
C ASP A 11 -7.44 -3.98 19.89
N ILE A 12 -7.07 -3.44 18.72
CA ILE A 12 -5.87 -2.61 18.57
C ILE A 12 -6.05 -1.28 19.31
N VAL A 13 -5.14 -1.02 20.23
CA VAL A 13 -4.93 0.27 20.86
C VAL A 13 -3.56 0.81 20.51
N VAL A 14 -3.50 2.06 20.08
CA VAL A 14 -2.25 2.82 19.89
C VAL A 14 -2.34 4.12 20.66
N GLU A 15 -1.35 4.35 21.51
CA GLU A 15 -1.26 5.54 22.34
C GLU A 15 0.12 6.17 22.21
N PHE A 16 0.17 7.50 22.02
CA PHE A 16 1.39 8.31 22.06
C PHE A 16 1.22 9.44 23.06
N ASP A 17 2.13 9.57 24.00
CA ASP A 17 2.15 10.63 25.01
C ASP A 17 0.81 10.80 25.74
N GLY A 18 0.14 9.70 26.07
CA GLY A 18 -1.17 9.68 26.74
C GLY A 18 -2.36 9.96 25.82
N GLN A 19 -2.14 10.20 24.53
CA GLN A 19 -3.22 10.39 23.56
C GLN A 19 -3.48 9.10 22.78
N ARG A 20 -4.70 8.59 22.83
CA ARG A 20 -5.12 7.44 22.03
C ARG A 20 -5.38 7.84 20.58
N ILE A 21 -4.65 7.23 19.67
CA ILE A 21 -4.80 7.40 18.22
C ILE A 21 -5.71 6.32 17.63
N LEU A 22 -5.61 5.08 18.15
CA LEU A 22 -6.54 3.98 17.86
C LEU A 22 -7.06 3.44 19.19
N ASP A 23 -8.36 3.18 19.25
CA ASP A 23 -9.06 2.81 20.49
C ASP A 23 -9.95 1.58 20.26
N GLY A 24 -9.37 0.39 20.47
CA GLY A 24 -10.07 -0.88 20.31
C GLY A 24 -10.44 -1.20 18.87
N LEU A 25 -9.56 -0.86 17.90
CA LEU A 25 -9.82 -1.08 16.47
C LEU A 25 -9.89 -2.58 16.16
N ASN A 26 -11.02 -2.99 15.57
CA ASN A 26 -11.23 -4.32 15.01
C ASN A 26 -11.51 -4.17 13.51
N LEU A 27 -10.78 -4.92 12.66
CA LEU A 27 -10.92 -4.85 11.21
C LEU A 27 -10.46 -6.17 10.59
N ASP A 28 -11.27 -6.71 9.69
CA ASP A 28 -10.91 -7.81 8.79
C ASP A 28 -10.79 -7.29 7.37
N ILE A 29 -9.71 -7.68 6.68
CA ILE A 29 -9.45 -7.39 5.28
C ILE A 29 -9.37 -8.73 4.55
N HIS A 30 -10.12 -8.87 3.45
CA HIS A 30 -10.16 -10.10 2.69
C HIS A 30 -9.06 -10.16 1.62
N ASP A 31 -8.71 -11.38 1.25
CA ASP A 31 -7.67 -11.62 0.25
C ASP A 31 -8.10 -11.12 -1.14
N LYS A 32 -7.17 -10.48 -1.85
CA LYS A 32 -7.32 -10.02 -3.24
C LYS A 32 -8.38 -8.94 -3.46
N GLU A 33 -8.76 -8.21 -2.42
CA GLU A 33 -9.63 -7.05 -2.56
C GLU A 33 -8.85 -5.73 -2.57
N PHE A 34 -9.49 -4.70 -3.11
CA PHE A 34 -9.06 -3.31 -2.99
C PHE A 34 -9.82 -2.66 -1.85
N VAL A 35 -9.17 -2.51 -0.69
CA VAL A 35 -9.77 -1.92 0.51
C VAL A 35 -9.28 -0.49 0.69
N THR A 36 -10.20 0.45 0.89
CA THR A 36 -9.86 1.84 1.22
C THR A 36 -10.21 2.19 2.65
N LEU A 37 -9.22 2.71 3.38
CA LEU A 37 -9.42 3.39 4.66
C LEU A 37 -9.71 4.87 4.39
N LEU A 38 -10.96 5.28 4.59
CA LEU A 38 -11.45 6.63 4.34
C LEU A 38 -11.70 7.37 5.66
N GLY A 39 -11.38 8.66 5.73
CA GLY A 39 -11.67 9.50 6.89
C GLY A 39 -10.88 10.79 6.91
N SER A 40 -11.18 11.65 7.87
CA SER A 40 -10.48 12.93 8.05
C SER A 40 -9.00 12.76 8.41
N SER A 41 -8.20 13.82 8.25
CA SER A 41 -6.82 13.83 8.71
C SER A 41 -6.76 13.57 10.23
N GLY A 42 -5.81 12.75 10.67
CA GLY A 42 -5.60 12.41 12.07
C GLY A 42 -6.55 11.35 12.65
N CYS A 43 -7.47 10.76 11.88
CA CYS A 43 -8.40 9.74 12.39
C CYS A 43 -7.79 8.33 12.57
N GLY A 44 -6.48 8.15 12.29
CA GLY A 44 -5.77 6.88 12.54
C GLY A 44 -5.47 6.02 11.31
N LYS A 45 -5.82 6.42 10.07
CA LYS A 45 -5.60 5.64 8.84
C LYS A 45 -4.13 5.25 8.60
N THR A 46 -3.24 6.25 8.54
CA THR A 46 -1.79 6.02 8.37
C THR A 46 -1.21 5.21 9.54
N THR A 47 -1.72 5.40 10.76
CA THR A 47 -1.33 4.62 11.93
C THR A 47 -1.70 3.15 11.75
N THR A 48 -2.93 2.87 11.30
CA THR A 48 -3.40 1.52 10.97
C THR A 48 -2.52 0.87 9.89
N LEU A 49 -2.20 1.63 8.84
CA LEU A 49 -1.33 1.14 7.77
C LEU A 49 0.08 0.83 8.27
N ARG A 50 0.65 1.67 9.15
CA ARG A 50 1.97 1.44 9.77
C ARG A 50 2.01 0.23 10.69
N LEU A 51 0.92 -0.09 11.38
CA LEU A 51 0.78 -1.33 12.16
C LEU A 51 0.84 -2.56 11.26
N ILE A 52 0.08 -2.57 10.16
CA ILE A 52 0.07 -3.68 9.20
C ILE A 52 1.45 -3.84 8.56
N ALA A 53 2.13 -2.73 8.24
CA ALA A 53 3.49 -2.73 7.69
C ALA A 53 4.57 -3.19 8.70
N GLY A 54 4.29 -3.13 10.01
CA GLY A 54 5.27 -3.42 11.06
C GLY A 54 6.22 -2.25 11.39
N PHE A 55 5.90 -1.03 10.94
CA PHE A 55 6.64 0.18 11.32
C PHE A 55 6.23 0.73 12.69
N LEU A 56 5.17 0.18 13.26
CA LEU A 56 4.64 0.55 14.56
C LEU A 56 4.12 -0.71 15.25
N GLU A 57 4.37 -0.83 16.55
CA GLU A 57 3.77 -1.84 17.39
C GLU A 57 2.56 -1.24 18.14
N PRO A 58 1.47 -1.99 18.31
CA PRO A 58 0.33 -1.51 19.08
C PRO A 58 0.66 -1.48 20.58
N THR A 59 0.01 -0.57 21.33
CA THR A 59 0.07 -0.56 22.80
C THR A 59 -0.60 -1.81 23.39
N SER A 60 -1.67 -2.27 22.75
CA SER A 60 -2.33 -3.55 23.03
C SER A 60 -3.09 -4.04 21.79
N GLY A 61 -3.51 -5.30 21.81
CA GLY A 61 -4.18 -5.95 20.69
C GLY A 61 -3.21 -6.74 19.82
N LYS A 62 -3.70 -7.27 18.70
CA LYS A 62 -2.95 -8.14 17.81
C LYS A 62 -3.16 -7.83 16.36
N VAL A 63 -2.07 -7.92 15.58
CA VAL A 63 -2.09 -7.90 14.12
C VAL A 63 -1.88 -9.32 13.62
N LEU A 64 -2.87 -9.87 12.91
CA LEU A 64 -2.80 -11.22 12.36
C LEU A 64 -2.70 -11.15 10.83
N LEU A 65 -1.85 -12.00 10.25
CA LEU A 65 -1.75 -12.22 8.82
C LEU A 65 -2.09 -13.70 8.53
N LYS A 66 -3.13 -13.96 7.77
CA LYS A 66 -3.63 -15.33 7.51
C LYS A 66 -3.82 -16.15 8.79
N GLY A 67 -4.24 -15.50 9.87
CA GLY A 67 -4.45 -16.10 11.18
C GLY A 67 -3.20 -16.22 12.05
N GLU A 68 -2.01 -15.94 11.53
CA GLU A 68 -0.77 -15.93 12.30
C GLU A 68 -0.50 -14.57 12.95
N ASP A 69 -0.11 -14.55 14.23
CA ASP A 69 0.22 -13.31 14.95
C ASP A 69 1.57 -12.76 14.47
N ILE A 70 1.51 -11.59 13.81
CA ILE A 70 2.67 -10.88 13.29
C ILE A 70 2.98 -9.59 14.06
N THR A 71 2.38 -9.36 15.22
CA THR A 71 2.45 -8.10 15.96
C THR A 71 3.89 -7.62 16.18
N GLY A 72 4.79 -8.48 16.67
CA GLY A 72 6.22 -8.17 16.88
C GLY A 72 7.13 -8.52 15.68
N VAL A 73 6.57 -8.89 14.51
CA VAL A 73 7.38 -9.23 13.34
C VAL A 73 7.85 -7.96 12.63
N PRO A 74 9.18 -7.78 12.41
CA PRO A 74 9.70 -6.57 11.78
C PRO A 74 9.28 -6.45 10.31
N PRO A 75 9.22 -5.22 9.74
CA PRO A 75 8.72 -4.95 8.39
C PRO A 75 9.33 -5.80 7.28
N TYR A 76 10.64 -6.00 7.32
CA TYR A 76 11.38 -6.73 6.28
C TYR A 76 11.11 -8.24 6.24
N LYS A 77 10.42 -8.78 7.27
CA LYS A 77 9.99 -10.19 7.33
C LYS A 77 8.51 -10.36 6.97
N ARG A 78 7.77 -9.28 6.78
CA ARG A 78 6.35 -9.35 6.40
C ARG A 78 6.22 -9.41 4.87
N PRO A 79 5.30 -10.21 4.30
CA PRO A 79 5.05 -10.24 2.86
C PRO A 79 4.19 -9.03 2.42
N VAL A 80 4.56 -7.86 2.92
CA VAL A 80 3.83 -6.59 2.77
C VAL A 80 4.80 -5.53 2.27
N ASN A 81 4.43 -4.78 1.23
CA ASN A 81 5.21 -3.64 0.76
C ASN A 81 4.40 -2.35 0.87
N THR A 82 5.08 -1.22 1.02
CA THR A 82 4.47 0.10 1.21
C THR A 82 4.94 1.09 0.15
N VAL A 83 3.99 1.81 -0.45
CA VAL A 83 4.23 3.02 -1.24
C VAL A 83 3.85 4.21 -0.37
N PHE A 84 4.82 5.05 -0.05
CA PHE A 84 4.64 6.23 0.79
C PHE A 84 4.14 7.43 -0.02
N GLN A 85 3.52 8.40 0.63
CA GLN A 85 3.00 9.63 0.04
C GLN A 85 4.03 10.40 -0.80
N LYS A 86 5.30 10.42 -0.39
CA LYS A 86 6.41 11.03 -1.13
C LYS A 86 7.22 10.03 -1.96
N TYR A 87 6.63 8.84 -2.25
CA TYR A 87 7.22 7.75 -3.04
C TYR A 87 8.51 7.15 -2.48
N ALA A 88 9.29 7.87 -1.67
CA ALA A 88 10.55 7.44 -1.05
C ALA A 88 11.54 6.78 -2.05
N LEU A 89 11.61 7.29 -3.28
CA LEU A 89 12.56 6.82 -4.28
C LEU A 89 13.98 7.23 -3.91
N PHE A 90 14.95 6.43 -4.29
CA PHE A 90 16.37 6.71 -4.12
C PHE A 90 16.82 7.68 -5.22
N PRO A 91 17.09 8.97 -4.92
CA PRO A 91 17.33 9.99 -5.95
C PRO A 91 18.66 9.80 -6.69
N HIS A 92 19.61 9.10 -6.08
CA HIS A 92 20.93 8.79 -6.63
C HIS A 92 20.96 7.54 -7.50
N LEU A 93 19.87 6.78 -7.54
CA LEU A 93 19.70 5.60 -8.35
C LEU A 93 18.80 5.91 -9.56
N ASN A 94 19.06 5.26 -10.70
CA ASN A 94 18.15 5.31 -11.85
C ASN A 94 16.88 4.47 -11.62
N VAL A 95 15.98 4.45 -12.61
CA VAL A 95 14.72 3.69 -12.55
C VAL A 95 14.97 2.21 -12.33
N PHE A 96 15.86 1.60 -13.14
CA PHE A 96 16.19 0.18 -13.02
C PHE A 96 16.67 -0.17 -11.62
N GLU A 97 17.60 0.60 -11.09
CA GLU A 97 18.21 0.34 -9.79
C GLU A 97 17.26 0.56 -8.61
N ASN A 98 16.33 1.54 -8.73
CA ASN A 98 15.26 1.69 -7.76
C ASN A 98 14.39 0.42 -7.70
N VAL A 99 13.96 -0.09 -8.84
CA VAL A 99 13.10 -1.29 -8.91
C VAL A 99 13.87 -2.55 -8.50
N ALA A 100 15.13 -2.70 -8.94
CA ALA A 100 15.98 -3.85 -8.64
C ALA A 100 16.41 -3.95 -7.17
N PHE A 101 16.32 -2.86 -6.39
CA PHE A 101 16.90 -2.75 -5.06
C PHE A 101 16.49 -3.90 -4.13
N GLY A 102 15.19 -4.17 -4.02
CA GLY A 102 14.68 -5.24 -3.15
C GLY A 102 15.12 -6.65 -3.60
N LEU A 103 15.19 -6.87 -4.91
CA LEU A 103 15.63 -8.15 -5.48
C LEU A 103 17.12 -8.42 -5.19
N ARG A 104 17.95 -7.37 -5.23
CA ARG A 104 19.37 -7.48 -4.85
C ARG A 104 19.55 -7.78 -3.36
N LEU A 105 18.73 -7.20 -2.49
CA LEU A 105 18.74 -7.55 -1.06
C LEU A 105 18.41 -9.02 -0.83
N LYS A 106 17.52 -9.59 -1.66
CA LYS A 106 17.19 -11.03 -1.66
C LYS A 106 18.29 -11.89 -2.30
N LYS A 107 19.40 -11.29 -2.75
CA LYS A 107 20.55 -11.98 -3.39
C LYS A 107 20.15 -12.79 -4.65
N MET A 108 19.16 -12.31 -5.38
CA MET A 108 18.80 -12.92 -6.67
C MET A 108 19.91 -12.69 -7.69
N ASP A 109 20.03 -13.59 -8.69
CA ASP A 109 20.98 -13.44 -9.77
C ASP A 109 20.60 -12.27 -10.70
N GLU A 110 21.60 -11.62 -11.30
CA GLU A 110 21.42 -10.42 -12.13
C GLU A 110 20.62 -10.66 -13.40
N GLU A 111 20.61 -11.87 -13.95
CA GLU A 111 19.81 -12.20 -15.13
C GLU A 111 18.32 -12.22 -14.79
N THR A 112 17.96 -12.87 -13.69
CA THR A 112 16.59 -12.88 -13.14
C THR A 112 16.14 -11.47 -12.77
N ILE A 113 17.01 -10.67 -12.12
CA ILE A 113 16.71 -9.27 -11.79
C ILE A 113 16.39 -8.48 -13.04
N ARG A 114 17.22 -8.56 -14.08
CA ARG A 114 17.02 -7.82 -15.34
C ARG A 114 15.68 -8.18 -15.99
N ARG A 115 15.33 -9.46 -16.01
CA ARG A 115 14.06 -9.93 -16.55
C ARG A 115 12.89 -9.37 -15.74
N LYS A 116 12.85 -9.61 -14.41
CA LYS A 116 11.77 -9.16 -13.52
C LYS A 116 11.57 -7.64 -13.56
N VAL A 117 12.65 -6.86 -13.55
CA VAL A 117 12.56 -5.40 -13.62
C VAL A 117 12.00 -4.95 -14.97
N ARG A 118 12.44 -5.53 -16.08
CA ARG A 118 11.93 -5.20 -17.42
C ARG A 118 10.44 -5.49 -17.51
N ASP A 119 10.03 -6.70 -17.11
CA ASP A 119 8.64 -7.14 -17.15
C ASP A 119 7.77 -6.20 -16.26
N MET A 120 8.24 -5.85 -15.06
CA MET A 120 7.53 -4.95 -14.17
C MET A 120 7.43 -3.51 -14.71
N LEU A 121 8.49 -2.99 -15.35
CA LEU A 121 8.45 -1.67 -15.99
C LEU A 121 7.49 -1.65 -17.18
N GLU A 122 7.34 -2.75 -17.90
CA GLU A 122 6.32 -2.87 -18.94
C GLU A 122 4.90 -2.87 -18.36
N VAL A 123 4.67 -3.59 -17.27
CA VAL A 123 3.39 -3.64 -16.54
C VAL A 123 2.94 -2.25 -16.07
N VAL A 124 3.85 -1.43 -15.55
CA VAL A 124 3.53 -0.06 -15.11
C VAL A 124 3.65 1.01 -16.20
N GLY A 125 3.82 0.61 -17.47
CA GLY A 125 3.89 1.54 -18.61
C GLY A 125 5.16 2.40 -18.67
N LEU A 126 6.28 1.91 -18.13
CA LEU A 126 7.58 2.58 -18.12
C LEU A 126 8.65 1.82 -18.92
N LYS A 127 8.25 1.04 -19.94
CA LYS A 127 9.17 0.36 -20.85
C LYS A 127 10.13 1.36 -21.51
N GLY A 128 11.44 1.09 -21.45
CA GLY A 128 12.48 1.95 -22.02
C GLY A 128 12.94 3.08 -21.10
N PHE A 129 12.45 3.14 -19.86
CA PHE A 129 12.85 4.17 -18.87
C PHE A 129 13.97 3.70 -17.92
N GLU A 130 14.51 2.52 -18.09
CA GLU A 130 15.42 1.84 -17.16
C GLU A 130 16.60 2.72 -16.74
N ARG A 131 17.17 3.48 -17.67
CA ARG A 131 18.37 4.32 -17.46
C ARG A 131 18.06 5.74 -17.02
N ARG A 132 16.79 6.14 -16.95
CA ARG A 132 16.43 7.51 -16.59
C ARG A 132 16.70 7.78 -15.12
N SER A 133 17.15 8.99 -14.83
CA SER A 133 17.29 9.52 -13.48
C SER A 133 15.90 9.87 -12.93
N ILE A 134 15.68 9.61 -11.64
CA ILE A 134 14.41 9.92 -10.94
C ILE A 134 14.07 11.41 -11.03
N GLY A 135 15.06 12.29 -10.92
CA GLY A 135 14.85 13.75 -10.99
C GLY A 135 14.37 14.26 -12.37
N GLN A 136 14.46 13.47 -13.42
CA GLN A 136 13.98 13.80 -14.77
C GLN A 136 12.57 13.30 -15.06
N MET A 137 11.91 12.69 -14.07
CA MET A 137 10.58 12.07 -14.21
C MET A 137 9.49 12.97 -13.63
N SER A 138 8.32 12.94 -14.27
CA SER A 138 7.10 13.57 -13.72
C SER A 138 6.65 12.87 -12.44
N GLY A 139 5.81 13.52 -11.63
CA GLY A 139 5.27 12.93 -10.39
C GLY A 139 4.58 11.58 -10.62
N GLY A 140 3.75 11.48 -11.66
CA GLY A 140 3.09 10.21 -12.01
C GLY A 140 4.07 9.13 -12.46
N GLN A 141 5.13 9.49 -13.17
CA GLN A 141 6.18 8.53 -13.54
C GLN A 141 6.95 8.07 -12.31
N GLN A 142 7.29 8.98 -11.38
CA GLN A 142 7.93 8.62 -10.11
C GLN A 142 7.05 7.68 -9.28
N GLN A 143 5.76 7.93 -9.23
CA GLN A 143 4.79 7.06 -8.57
C GLN A 143 4.79 5.66 -9.19
N ARG A 144 4.75 5.54 -10.52
CA ARG A 144 4.83 4.24 -11.22
C ARG A 144 6.12 3.50 -10.91
N VAL A 145 7.26 4.20 -10.76
CA VAL A 145 8.52 3.58 -10.32
C VAL A 145 8.40 3.06 -8.88
N ALA A 146 7.79 3.80 -7.97
CA ALA A 146 7.59 3.36 -6.59
C ALA A 146 6.67 2.13 -6.49
N ILE A 147 5.60 2.11 -7.29
CA ILE A 147 4.71 0.95 -7.41
C ILE A 147 5.48 -0.25 -7.97
N ALA A 148 6.23 -0.08 -9.07
CA ALA A 148 7.05 -1.13 -9.67
C ALA A 148 8.07 -1.70 -8.67
N ARG A 149 8.76 -0.84 -7.92
CA ARG A 149 9.72 -1.25 -6.87
C ARG A 149 9.05 -2.09 -5.77
N SER A 150 7.81 -1.77 -5.45
CA SER A 150 7.05 -2.52 -4.45
C SER A 150 6.53 -3.84 -5.00
N LEU A 151 5.96 -3.85 -6.21
CA LEU A 151 5.33 -5.02 -6.83
C LEU A 151 6.34 -6.06 -7.32
N VAL A 152 7.53 -5.67 -7.76
CA VAL A 152 8.56 -6.59 -8.28
C VAL A 152 9.00 -7.63 -7.26
N ASN A 153 8.79 -7.34 -5.97
CA ASN A 153 9.06 -8.25 -4.86
C ASN A 153 7.98 -9.30 -4.64
N GLU A 154 6.88 -9.24 -5.40
CA GLU A 154 5.71 -10.14 -5.33
C GLU A 154 5.11 -10.19 -3.91
N PRO A 155 4.73 -9.04 -3.34
CA PRO A 155 4.12 -9.01 -2.01
C PRO A 155 2.71 -9.60 -2.06
N GLU A 156 2.22 -10.11 -0.92
CA GLU A 156 0.81 -10.51 -0.78
C GLU A 156 -0.11 -9.29 -0.60
N ILE A 157 0.42 -8.23 0.00
CA ILE A 157 -0.30 -6.99 0.31
C ILE A 157 0.51 -5.79 -0.13
N LEU A 158 -0.11 -4.87 -0.85
CA LEU A 158 0.43 -3.55 -1.15
C LEU A 158 -0.31 -2.48 -0.34
N LEU A 159 0.44 -1.76 0.46
CA LEU A 159 -0.05 -0.61 1.24
C LEU A 159 0.25 0.69 0.50
N LEU A 160 -0.75 1.56 0.41
CA LEU A 160 -0.69 2.82 -0.34
C LEU A 160 -1.13 3.97 0.58
N ASP A 161 -0.19 4.79 1.04
CA ASP A 161 -0.45 5.91 1.96
C ASP A 161 -0.59 7.23 1.18
N GLU A 162 -1.82 7.65 0.90
CA GLU A 162 -2.20 8.85 0.11
C GLU A 162 -1.39 9.03 -1.18
N PRO A 163 -1.22 8.00 -2.03
CA PRO A 163 -0.25 8.03 -3.12
C PRO A 163 -0.61 9.03 -4.22
N LEU A 164 -1.88 9.45 -4.32
CA LEU A 164 -2.36 10.35 -5.37
C LEU A 164 -2.42 11.83 -4.95
N GLY A 165 -2.19 12.13 -3.66
CA GLY A 165 -2.38 13.47 -3.11
C GLY A 165 -1.54 14.59 -3.73
N ALA A 166 -0.39 14.25 -4.32
CA ALA A 166 0.52 15.22 -4.96
C ALA A 166 0.29 15.42 -6.47
N LEU A 167 -0.69 14.70 -7.07
CA LEU A 167 -0.96 14.74 -8.51
C LEU A 167 -2.06 15.74 -8.86
N ASP A 168 -1.96 16.33 -10.07
CA ASP A 168 -3.06 17.09 -10.66
C ASP A 168 -4.28 16.20 -10.95
N LEU A 169 -5.45 16.80 -11.13
CA LEU A 169 -6.71 16.09 -11.27
C LEU A 169 -6.73 15.09 -12.43
N LYS A 170 -6.16 15.46 -13.60
CA LYS A 170 -6.16 14.58 -14.78
C LYS A 170 -5.29 13.36 -14.52
N LEU A 171 -4.07 13.57 -14.06
CA LEU A 171 -3.13 12.50 -13.79
C LEU A 171 -3.62 11.60 -12.64
N ARG A 172 -4.29 12.18 -11.64
CA ARG A 172 -4.92 11.45 -10.54
C ARG A 172 -5.94 10.44 -11.06
N LYS A 173 -6.86 10.86 -11.96
CA LYS A 173 -7.87 9.97 -12.56
C LYS A 173 -7.23 8.85 -13.41
N GLU A 174 -6.20 9.15 -14.16
CA GLU A 174 -5.45 8.14 -14.92
C GLU A 174 -4.81 7.10 -13.98
N MET A 175 -4.22 7.57 -12.87
CA MET A 175 -3.58 6.69 -11.90
C MET A 175 -4.57 5.86 -11.07
N GLN A 176 -5.78 6.36 -10.80
CA GLN A 176 -6.85 5.57 -10.16
C GLN A 176 -7.19 4.33 -11.00
N LEU A 177 -7.42 4.52 -12.30
CA LEU A 177 -7.72 3.41 -13.22
C LEU A 177 -6.54 2.42 -13.30
N GLU A 178 -5.33 2.96 -13.32
CA GLU A 178 -4.11 2.15 -13.38
C GLU A 178 -3.93 1.30 -12.11
N LEU A 179 -4.12 1.87 -10.92
CA LEU A 179 -4.03 1.13 -9.65
C LEU A 179 -5.07 -0.01 -9.59
N LYS A 180 -6.31 0.26 -10.01
CA LYS A 180 -7.37 -0.77 -10.06
C LYS A 180 -7.04 -1.87 -11.06
N ARG A 181 -6.48 -1.52 -12.23
CA ARG A 181 -6.00 -2.49 -13.23
C ARG A 181 -4.87 -3.35 -12.66
N LEU A 182 -3.84 -2.73 -12.08
CA LEU A 182 -2.69 -3.42 -11.49
C LEU A 182 -3.10 -4.39 -10.38
N GLN A 183 -4.01 -3.98 -9.49
CA GLN A 183 -4.50 -4.83 -8.40
C GLN A 183 -5.15 -6.11 -8.96
N ARG A 184 -5.99 -5.98 -10.01
CA ARG A 184 -6.66 -7.11 -10.65
C ARG A 184 -5.68 -8.02 -11.39
N GLU A 185 -4.76 -7.46 -12.18
CA GLU A 185 -3.77 -8.22 -12.94
C GLU A 185 -2.78 -8.96 -12.05
N MET A 186 -2.33 -8.32 -10.98
CA MET A 186 -1.40 -8.92 -10.02
C MET A 186 -2.09 -9.88 -9.04
N ASN A 187 -3.43 -9.81 -8.93
CA ASN A 187 -4.25 -10.65 -8.06
C ASN A 187 -3.78 -10.64 -6.58
N ILE A 188 -3.44 -9.45 -6.06
CA ILE A 188 -2.97 -9.21 -4.69
C ILE A 188 -3.93 -8.25 -3.96
N THR A 189 -3.80 -8.16 -2.63
CA THR A 189 -4.60 -7.26 -1.80
C THR A 189 -4.00 -5.85 -1.80
N PHE A 190 -4.82 -4.83 -2.06
CA PHE A 190 -4.44 -3.42 -1.90
C PHE A 190 -5.13 -2.83 -0.68
N ILE A 191 -4.37 -2.15 0.18
CA ILE A 191 -4.91 -1.34 1.28
C ILE A 191 -4.51 0.10 1.01
N TYR A 192 -5.51 0.91 0.71
CA TYR A 192 -5.37 2.28 0.25
C TYR A 192 -5.83 3.25 1.32
N VAL A 193 -5.06 4.29 1.61
CA VAL A 193 -5.42 5.36 2.53
C VAL A 193 -5.69 6.63 1.75
N THR A 194 -6.83 7.25 1.99
CA THR A 194 -7.19 8.55 1.42
C THR A 194 -8.14 9.33 2.34
N HIS A 195 -8.26 10.62 2.10
CA HIS A 195 -9.31 11.47 2.63
C HIS A 195 -10.30 11.92 1.53
N ASP A 196 -10.08 11.48 0.30
CA ASP A 196 -10.91 11.80 -0.87
C ASP A 196 -11.98 10.71 -1.07
N GLN A 197 -13.26 11.13 -1.00
CA GLN A 197 -14.39 10.22 -1.16
C GLN A 197 -14.51 9.70 -2.59
N GLU A 198 -14.22 10.54 -3.61
CA GLU A 198 -14.27 10.13 -5.01
C GLU A 198 -13.28 8.99 -5.28
N GLU A 199 -12.07 9.07 -4.71
CA GLU A 199 -11.08 7.99 -4.80
C GLU A 199 -11.60 6.70 -4.18
N ALA A 200 -12.11 6.79 -2.94
CA ALA A 200 -12.62 5.62 -2.22
C ALA A 200 -13.75 4.92 -2.97
N LEU A 201 -14.75 5.68 -3.44
CA LEU A 201 -15.92 5.12 -4.12
C LEU A 201 -15.59 4.58 -5.52
N THR A 202 -14.58 5.14 -6.21
CA THR A 202 -14.23 4.73 -7.58
C THR A 202 -13.38 3.45 -7.62
N MET A 203 -12.46 3.29 -6.67
CA MET A 203 -11.44 2.24 -6.75
C MET A 203 -11.75 1.00 -5.92
N SER A 204 -12.50 1.15 -4.81
CA SER A 204 -12.59 0.11 -3.79
C SER A 204 -13.57 -0.99 -4.12
N ASP A 205 -13.30 -2.18 -3.60
CA ASP A 205 -14.28 -3.24 -3.44
C ASP A 205 -14.94 -3.08 -2.05
N THR A 206 -14.16 -2.66 -1.04
CA THR A 206 -14.61 -2.38 0.32
C THR A 206 -14.08 -1.03 0.80
N VAL A 207 -14.94 -0.21 1.40
CA VAL A 207 -14.60 1.06 2.05
C VAL A 207 -14.75 0.91 3.56
N VAL A 208 -13.73 1.31 4.31
CA VAL A 208 -13.70 1.36 5.76
C VAL A 208 -13.67 2.83 6.18
N VAL A 209 -14.78 3.33 6.69
CA VAL A 209 -14.87 4.70 7.18
C VAL A 209 -14.35 4.78 8.61
N MET A 210 -13.33 5.62 8.82
CA MET A 210 -12.68 5.81 10.11
C MET A 210 -12.91 7.21 10.66
N ASN A 211 -13.17 7.30 11.96
CA ASN A 211 -13.23 8.56 12.68
C ASN A 211 -12.81 8.38 14.16
N GLY A 212 -12.00 9.31 14.68
CA GLY A 212 -11.57 9.29 16.09
C GLY A 212 -10.91 7.97 16.52
N GLY A 213 -10.09 7.36 15.66
CA GLY A 213 -9.37 6.12 15.95
C GLY A 213 -10.22 4.85 15.91
N LYS A 214 -11.46 4.91 15.41
CA LYS A 214 -12.41 3.80 15.35
C LYS A 214 -12.97 3.62 13.95
N VAL A 215 -13.36 2.38 13.61
CA VAL A 215 -14.19 2.10 12.44
C VAL A 215 -15.61 2.52 12.73
N GLN A 216 -16.19 3.33 11.85
CA GLN A 216 -17.58 3.78 11.94
C GLN A 216 -18.49 2.93 11.06
N GLN A 217 -18.03 2.60 9.87
CA GLN A 217 -18.79 1.82 8.90
C GLN A 217 -17.84 1.03 7.99
N ILE A 218 -18.26 -0.13 7.57
CA ILE A 218 -17.61 -0.94 6.52
C ILE A 218 -18.70 -1.35 5.54
N GLY A 219 -18.42 -1.20 4.25
CA GLY A 219 -19.36 -1.61 3.21
C GLY A 219 -18.75 -1.50 1.82
N THR A 220 -19.54 -1.87 0.82
CA THR A 220 -19.21 -1.59 -0.58
C THR A 220 -19.34 -0.09 -0.86
N PRO A 221 -18.77 0.44 -1.97
CA PRO A 221 -19.00 1.83 -2.37
C PRO A 221 -20.47 2.25 -2.45
N GLU A 222 -21.38 1.29 -2.70
CA GLU A 222 -22.82 1.52 -2.80
C GLU A 222 -23.50 1.60 -1.42
N ASP A 223 -22.86 1.05 -0.38
CA ASP A 223 -23.38 1.03 0.99
C ASP A 223 -22.95 2.26 1.82
N ILE A 224 -21.95 3.02 1.35
CA ILE A 224 -21.34 4.17 2.03
C ILE A 224 -21.90 5.49 1.51
#